data_62337a8f91406af9d0eb057d0dcfb22b
#
_entry.id   62337a8f91406af9d0eb057d0dcfb22b
#
_cell.length_a   1.000
_cell.length_b   1.000
_cell.length_c   1.000
_cell.angle_alpha   90.00
_cell.angle_beta   90.00
_cell.angle_gamma   90.00
#
_symmetry.space_group_name_H-M   'P 1'
#
loop_
_entity.id
_entity.type
_entity.pdbx_description
1 polymer ?
#
loop_
_entity_poly.entity_id
_entity_poly.type
_entity_poly.pdbx_seq_one_letter_code
_entity_poly.pdbx_strand_id
1 'polypeptide(L)'
;MAKLPLDFKRVEALRKHMLLTTGNMAEILEVSRMTYYGWVKGKSVRRKNDERVRDTLRKLLSAMESGWPMPEIIAMEQKLRFRRLLEVLKEKE
;
A
#
# COMPACT_ATOMS: atom_id res chain seq x y z
N MET A 1 23.95 3.87 7.88
CA MET A 1 23.12 2.75 8.32
C MET A 1 22.39 2.11 7.16
N ALA A 2 22.29 0.80 7.16
CA ALA A 2 21.52 0.10 6.14
C ALA A 2 20.03 0.36 6.35
N LYS A 3 19.31 0.64 5.27
CA LYS A 3 17.85 0.81 5.34
C LYS A 3 17.20 -0.56 5.46
N LEU A 4 16.08 -0.63 6.19
CA LEU A 4 15.32 -1.86 6.30
C LEU A 4 14.73 -2.22 4.94
N PRO A 5 14.63 -3.54 4.63
CA PRO A 5 13.99 -3.96 3.39
C PRO A 5 12.54 -3.50 3.33
N LEU A 6 12.07 -3.18 2.12
CA LEU A 6 10.68 -2.84 1.91
C LEU A 6 9.85 -4.13 1.82
N ASP A 7 8.77 -4.19 2.58
CA ASP A 7 7.96 -5.40 2.68
C ASP A 7 6.73 -5.34 1.78
N PHE A 8 6.97 -5.55 0.49
CA PHE A 8 5.88 -5.55 -0.50
C PHE A 8 4.98 -6.78 -0.39
N LYS A 9 5.45 -7.85 0.24
CA LYS A 9 4.62 -9.03 0.44
C LYS A 9 3.48 -8.74 1.40
N ARG A 10 3.74 -8.00 2.47
CA ARG A 10 2.70 -7.59 3.41
C ARG A 10 1.73 -6.62 2.77
N VAL A 11 2.25 -5.69 1.96
CA VAL A 11 1.42 -4.73 1.23
C VAL A 11 0.51 -5.46 0.24
N GLU A 12 1.05 -6.46 -0.45
CA GLU A 12 0.27 -7.25 -1.39
C GLU A 12 -0.79 -8.08 -0.68
N ALA A 13 -0.49 -8.60 0.50
CA ALA A 13 -1.47 -9.31 1.32
C ALA A 13 -2.60 -8.37 1.74
N LEU A 14 -2.29 -7.13 2.11
CA LEU A 14 -3.29 -6.12 2.43
C LEU A 14 -4.18 -5.82 1.23
N ARG A 15 -3.56 -5.63 0.06
CA ARG A 15 -4.31 -5.36 -1.17
C ARG A 15 -5.35 -6.45 -1.43
N LYS A 16 -4.91 -7.71 -1.36
CA LYS A 16 -5.79 -8.86 -1.60
C LYS A 16 -6.90 -8.94 -0.54
N HIS A 17 -6.56 -8.70 0.70
CA HIS A 17 -7.53 -8.72 1.79
C HIS A 17 -8.61 -7.65 1.62
N MET A 18 -8.24 -6.48 1.11
CA MET A 18 -9.17 -5.39 0.85
C MET A 18 -9.88 -5.51 -0.50
N LEU A 19 -9.54 -6.53 -1.29
CA LEU A 19 -10.11 -6.74 -2.63
C LEU A 19 -9.86 -5.54 -3.56
N LEU A 20 -8.68 -4.93 -3.42
CA LEU A 20 -8.26 -3.83 -4.30
C LEU A 20 -7.48 -4.37 -5.48
N THR A 21 -7.48 -3.59 -6.58
CA THR A 21 -6.69 -3.97 -7.76
C THR A 21 -5.23 -3.58 -7.60
N THR A 22 -4.36 -4.18 -8.43
CA THR A 22 -2.97 -3.74 -8.48
C THR A 22 -2.88 -2.28 -8.91
N GLY A 23 -3.80 -1.83 -9.78
CA GLY A 23 -3.88 -0.43 -10.18
C GLY A 23 -4.16 0.50 -9.01
N ASN A 24 -5.06 0.09 -8.09
CA ASN A 24 -5.33 0.88 -6.88
C ASN A 24 -4.08 1.06 -6.04
N MET A 25 -3.33 -0.03 -5.82
CA MET A 25 -2.13 0.02 -5.01
C MET A 25 -1.03 0.85 -5.69
N ALA A 26 -0.89 0.70 -7.01
CA ALA A 26 0.08 1.49 -7.78
C ALA A 26 -0.25 2.99 -7.66
N GLU A 27 -1.54 3.35 -7.71
CA GLU A 27 -1.96 4.73 -7.56
C GLU A 27 -1.60 5.28 -6.17
N ILE A 28 -1.81 4.49 -5.13
CA ILE A 28 -1.41 4.87 -3.77
C ILE A 28 0.09 5.15 -3.69
N LEU A 29 0.88 4.34 -4.36
CA LEU A 29 2.34 4.47 -4.38
C LEU A 29 2.84 5.44 -5.44
N GLU A 30 1.92 6.01 -6.24
CA GLU A 30 2.21 6.98 -7.29
C GLU A 30 3.16 6.44 -8.36
N VAL A 31 2.93 5.21 -8.78
CA VAL A 31 3.72 4.56 -9.85
C VAL A 31 2.78 3.81 -10.79
N SER A 32 3.32 3.30 -11.90
CA SER A 32 2.54 2.47 -12.82
C SER A 32 2.30 1.08 -12.22
N ARG A 33 1.27 0.39 -12.73
CA ARG A 33 0.99 -0.99 -12.30
C ARG A 33 2.18 -1.90 -12.57
N MET A 34 2.87 -1.70 -13.70
CA MET A 34 4.03 -2.48 -14.07
C MET A 34 5.17 -2.30 -13.06
N THR A 35 5.41 -1.08 -12.62
CA THR A 35 6.45 -0.78 -11.63
C THR A 35 6.10 -1.44 -10.29
N TYR A 36 4.85 -1.28 -9.84
CA TYR A 36 4.42 -1.92 -8.59
C TYR A 36 4.59 -3.43 -8.65
N TYR A 37 4.14 -4.04 -9.75
CA TYR A 37 4.23 -5.48 -9.93
C TYR A 37 5.68 -5.97 -9.90
N GLY A 38 6.58 -5.19 -10.51
CA GLY A 38 8.01 -5.49 -10.46
C GLY A 38 8.55 -5.52 -9.03
N TRP A 39 8.11 -4.57 -8.20
CA TRP A 39 8.53 -4.52 -6.80
C TRP A 39 8.02 -5.75 -6.02
N VAL A 40 6.78 -6.15 -6.25
CA VAL A 40 6.21 -7.34 -5.62
C VAL A 40 7.03 -8.58 -5.98
N LYS A 41 7.56 -8.62 -7.20
CA LYS A 41 8.38 -9.74 -7.67
C LYS A 41 9.85 -9.65 -7.25
N GLY A 42 10.24 -8.60 -6.55
CA GLY A 42 11.57 -8.49 -6.00
C GLY A 42 12.49 -7.45 -6.64
N LYS A 43 12.00 -6.69 -7.62
CA LYS A 43 12.80 -5.60 -8.18
C LYS A 43 13.03 -4.50 -7.17
N SER A 44 14.20 -3.89 -7.22
CA SER A 44 14.56 -2.80 -6.30
C SER A 44 13.81 -1.52 -6.63
N VAL A 45 13.48 -0.76 -5.59
CA VAL A 45 12.92 0.58 -5.74
C VAL A 45 14.05 1.54 -6.09
N ARG A 46 13.86 2.36 -7.12
CA ARG A 46 14.86 3.36 -7.51
C ARG A 46 15.06 4.37 -6.39
N ARG A 47 16.31 4.83 -6.25
CA ARG A 47 16.69 5.78 -5.20
C ARG A 47 15.77 7.00 -5.13
N LYS A 48 15.39 7.56 -6.28
CA LYS A 48 14.53 8.75 -6.33
C LYS A 48 13.14 8.53 -5.72
N ASN A 49 12.67 7.28 -5.67
CA ASN A 49 11.35 6.93 -5.15
C ASN A 49 11.42 6.35 -3.74
N ASP A 50 12.62 5.99 -3.27
CA ASP A 50 12.78 5.18 -2.06
C ASP A 50 12.14 5.82 -0.83
N GLU A 51 12.45 7.08 -0.56
CA GLU A 51 11.94 7.76 0.63
C GLU A 51 10.42 7.89 0.61
N ARG A 52 9.86 8.29 -0.51
CA ARG A 52 8.41 8.43 -0.67
C ARG A 52 7.70 7.08 -0.49
N VAL A 53 8.24 6.03 -1.11
CA VAL A 53 7.66 4.70 -1.04
C VAL A 53 7.75 4.16 0.39
N ARG A 54 8.89 4.35 1.06
CA ARG A 54 9.05 3.92 2.45
C ARG A 54 8.04 4.59 3.37
N ASP A 55 7.81 5.90 3.18
CA ASP A 55 6.84 6.62 3.98
C ASP A 55 5.43 6.09 3.78
N THR A 56 5.05 5.85 2.53
CA THR A 56 3.72 5.30 2.21
C THR A 56 3.56 3.89 2.77
N LEU A 57 4.58 3.03 2.63
CA LEU A 57 4.54 1.68 3.19
C LEU A 57 4.42 1.70 4.70
N ARG A 58 5.12 2.60 5.36
CA ARG A 58 5.04 2.76 6.81
C ARG A 58 3.60 3.09 7.23
N LYS A 59 2.95 3.99 6.51
CA LYS A 59 1.56 4.37 6.78
C LYS A 59 0.62 3.19 6.56
N LEU A 60 0.81 2.43 5.47
CA LEU A 60 -0.01 1.24 5.18
C LEU A 60 0.14 0.19 6.28
N LEU A 61 1.37 -0.11 6.68
CA LEU A 61 1.62 -1.09 7.71
C LEU A 61 1.08 -0.64 9.07
N SER A 62 1.17 0.66 9.36
CA SER A 62 0.58 1.23 10.57
C SER A 62 -0.93 1.05 10.59
N ALA A 63 -1.60 1.26 9.44
CA ALA A 63 -3.04 1.04 9.33
C ALA A 63 -3.37 -0.43 9.60
N MET A 64 -2.59 -1.36 9.06
CA MET A 64 -2.78 -2.79 9.30
C MET A 64 -2.67 -3.14 10.79
N GLU A 65 -1.67 -2.57 11.46
CA GLU A 65 -1.48 -2.78 12.89
C GLU A 65 -2.63 -2.23 13.72
N SER A 66 -3.32 -1.22 13.22
CA SER A 66 -4.50 -0.63 13.85
C SER A 66 -5.78 -1.43 13.58
N GLY A 67 -5.67 -2.56 12.86
CA GLY A 67 -6.80 -3.44 12.58
C GLY A 67 -7.43 -3.26 11.20
N TRP A 68 -6.84 -2.50 10.33
CA TRP A 68 -7.34 -2.30 8.97
C TRP A 68 -7.13 -3.54 8.10
N PRO A 69 -8.10 -3.94 7.25
CA PRO A 69 -9.45 -3.35 7.15
C PRO A 69 -10.42 -4.01 8.13
N MET A 70 -11.35 -3.22 8.66
CA MET A 70 -12.44 -3.74 9.48
C MET A 70 -13.51 -4.40 8.58
N PRO A 71 -14.34 -5.30 9.13
CA PRO A 71 -15.35 -5.99 8.31
C PRO A 71 -16.29 -5.06 7.54
N GLU A 72 -16.70 -3.94 8.13
CA GLU A 72 -17.57 -2.99 7.46
C GLU A 72 -16.91 -2.34 6.25
N ILE A 73 -15.59 -2.20 6.27
CA ILE A 73 -14.84 -1.66 5.12
C ILE A 73 -14.81 -2.69 3.98
N ILE A 74 -14.59 -3.96 4.32
CA ILE A 74 -14.55 -5.04 3.32
C ILE A 74 -15.90 -5.17 2.63
N ALA A 75 -17.00 -4.91 3.35
CA ALA A 75 -18.34 -5.00 2.79
C ALA A 75 -18.68 -3.86 1.83
N MET A 76 -17.89 -2.81 1.79
CA MET A 76 -18.12 -1.67 0.89
C MET A 76 -17.75 -1.98 -0.56
N GLU A 77 -18.27 -1.17 -1.50
CA GLU A 77 -17.85 -1.25 -2.90
C GLU A 77 -16.37 -0.88 -3.03
N GLN A 78 -15.73 -1.39 -4.07
CA GLN A 78 -14.30 -1.17 -4.29
C GLN A 78 -13.91 0.30 -4.25
N LYS A 79 -14.67 1.17 -4.92
CA LYS A 79 -14.36 2.60 -4.93
C LYS A 79 -14.38 3.21 -3.55
N LEU A 80 -15.34 2.79 -2.71
CA LEU A 80 -15.45 3.28 -1.34
C LEU A 80 -14.32 2.73 -0.48
N ARG A 81 -13.96 1.46 -0.64
CA ARG A 81 -12.84 0.87 0.09
C ARG A 81 -11.55 1.64 -0.19
N PHE A 82 -11.30 1.91 -1.46
CA PHE A 82 -10.11 2.64 -1.89
C PHE A 82 -10.08 4.05 -1.29
N ARG A 83 -11.21 4.76 -1.39
CA ARG A 83 -11.32 6.11 -0.84
C ARG A 83 -11.08 6.14 0.67
N ARG A 84 -11.66 5.18 1.39
CA ARG A 84 -11.47 5.11 2.84
C ARG A 84 -10.03 4.85 3.21
N LEU A 85 -9.35 4.00 2.44
CA LEU A 85 -7.93 3.76 2.69
C LEU A 85 -7.11 5.04 2.47
N LEU A 86 -7.39 5.80 1.41
CA LEU A 86 -6.71 7.07 1.16
C LEU A 86 -6.90 8.04 2.33
N GLU A 87 -8.11 8.10 2.88
CA GLU A 87 -8.40 8.95 4.04
C GLU A 87 -7.58 8.54 5.26
N VAL A 88 -7.48 7.24 5.51
CA VAL A 88 -6.69 6.71 6.63
C VAL A 88 -5.21 7.06 6.46
N LEU A 89 -4.69 6.95 5.24
CA LEU A 89 -3.30 7.28 4.99
C LEU A 89 -3.01 8.77 5.23
N LYS A 90 -3.96 9.65 4.91
CA LYS A 90 -3.83 11.07 5.22
C LYS A 90 -3.78 11.34 6.71
N GLU A 91 -4.57 10.60 7.49
CA GLU A 91 -4.58 10.75 8.95
C GLU A 91 -3.27 10.35 9.61
N LYS A 92 -2.47 9.52 8.92
CA LYS A 92 -1.17 9.07 9.44
C LYS A 92 -0.03 10.06 9.18
N GLU A 93 -0.29 11.15 8.49
CA GLU A 93 0.72 12.16 8.21
C GLU A 93 1.13 12.95 9.45
#